data_e95c1b1b1a5a39f962f0ef89151f663b
#
_entry.id   e95c1b1b1a5a39f962f0ef89151f663b
#
_cell.length_a   1.000
_cell.length_b   1.000
_cell.length_c   1.000
_cell.angle_alpha   90.00
_cell.angle_beta   90.00
_cell.angle_gamma   90.00
#
_symmetry.space_group_name_H-M   'P 1'
#
loop_
_entity.id
_entity.type
_entity.pdbx_description
1 polymer ?
#
loop_
_entity_poly.entity_id
_entity_poly.type
_entity_poly.pdbx_seq_one_letter_code
_entity_poly.pdbx_strand_id
1 'polypeptide(L)'
;MQEIKRKYVVPGDRIVDGNFRPLSNVTKSGNSIFATRIGIAEATRDGIKVIPLSGVYIPRVNDIVIGKIIDHSSLSWQVDIRSCFSAHLPAQDVFGRDFSPARDDMNKQLAIGDLVTARIMAFDRTRDPMLTIQDKDLGKIPRGEFLKISATRVPRLIGKRGSMIQTIEQATQTRILIGQNGIVVVAGRSAEGTQLAIRAIRMVEEEAHTSNLTQRIKTLLNVAEPESTETISELASPEGQKLEGSSSSIPEAEEQVQEE
;
A
#
# COMPACT_ATOMS: atom_id res chain seq x y z
N MET A 1 4.82 29.47 7.85
CA MET A 1 4.19 28.16 8.14
C MET A 1 4.96 27.56 9.30
N GLN A 2 4.32 27.34 10.45
CA GLN A 2 4.98 26.58 11.52
C GLN A 2 5.24 25.16 11.01
N GLU A 3 6.49 24.78 10.84
CA GLU A 3 6.86 23.40 10.57
C GLU A 3 6.48 22.55 11.79
N ILE A 4 5.37 21.86 11.70
CA ILE A 4 5.02 20.86 12.70
C ILE A 4 5.97 19.69 12.47
N LYS A 5 7.05 19.64 13.27
CA LYS A 5 7.95 18.47 13.30
C LYS A 5 7.12 17.25 13.68
N ARG A 6 7.43 16.10 13.04
CA ARG A 6 6.83 14.82 13.42
C ARG A 6 6.93 14.60 14.92
N LYS A 7 5.81 14.45 15.60
CA LYS A 7 5.71 14.27 17.04
C LYS A 7 4.91 13.00 17.34
N TYR A 8 5.38 12.22 18.30
CA TYR A 8 4.58 11.13 18.86
C TYR A 8 3.43 11.71 19.67
N VAL A 9 2.26 11.16 19.49
CA VAL A 9 1.02 11.59 20.14
C VAL A 9 0.21 10.41 20.64
N VAL A 10 -0.50 10.62 21.74
CA VAL A 10 -1.48 9.67 22.27
C VAL A 10 -2.91 10.24 22.10
N PRO A 11 -3.96 9.42 22.18
CA PRO A 11 -5.34 9.90 22.13
C PRO A 11 -5.58 10.99 23.19
N GLY A 12 -6.16 12.12 22.74
CA GLY A 12 -6.40 13.29 23.58
C GLY A 12 -5.29 14.35 23.54
N ASP A 13 -4.11 14.05 23.01
CA ASP A 13 -3.06 15.05 22.88
C ASP A 13 -3.45 16.15 21.89
N ARG A 14 -3.20 17.39 22.31
CA ARG A 14 -3.31 18.55 21.44
C ARG A 14 -2.09 18.62 20.50
N ILE A 15 -2.36 18.60 19.21
CA ILE A 15 -1.33 18.61 18.16
C ILE A 15 -0.96 20.05 17.81
N VAL A 16 -1.96 20.89 17.51
CA VAL A 16 -1.78 22.27 17.06
C VAL A 16 -3.04 23.08 17.29
N ASP A 17 -2.86 24.40 17.46
CA ASP A 17 -3.92 25.38 17.48
C ASP A 17 -3.96 26.12 16.14
N GLY A 18 -5.16 26.43 15.67
CA GLY A 18 -5.37 27.19 14.45
C GLY A 18 -6.42 26.55 13.51
N ASN A 19 -6.69 27.25 12.42
CA ASN A 19 -7.68 26.79 11.46
C ASN A 19 -7.11 25.80 10.45
N PHE A 20 -6.59 24.69 10.94
CA PHE A 20 -6.12 23.60 10.08
C PHE A 20 -7.25 22.62 9.76
N ARG A 21 -7.18 22.00 8.57
CA ARG A 21 -8.12 20.95 8.17
C ARG A 21 -7.77 19.65 8.89
N PRO A 22 -8.71 19.06 9.66
CA PRO A 22 -8.49 17.73 10.20
C PRO A 22 -8.57 16.67 9.09
N LEU A 23 -7.59 15.80 9.00
CA LEU A 23 -7.54 14.66 8.08
C LEU A 23 -7.82 13.36 8.85
N SER A 24 -6.99 12.34 8.68
CA SER A 24 -7.18 11.04 9.32
C SER A 24 -6.68 10.98 10.76
N ASN A 25 -7.43 10.28 11.64
CA ASN A 25 -7.09 9.99 13.05
C ASN A 25 -6.88 11.24 13.93
N VAL A 26 -7.55 12.32 13.60
CA VAL A 26 -7.59 13.56 14.38
C VAL A 26 -9.03 14.07 14.50
N THR A 27 -9.30 14.84 15.52
CA THR A 27 -10.57 15.55 15.68
C THR A 27 -10.31 17.02 15.95
N LYS A 28 -11.21 17.87 15.48
CA LYS A 28 -11.16 19.32 15.75
C LYS A 28 -12.16 19.64 16.84
N SER A 29 -11.69 20.34 17.88
CA SER A 29 -12.55 20.88 18.93
C SER A 29 -12.18 22.36 19.13
N GLY A 30 -13.12 23.25 18.83
CA GLY A 30 -12.87 24.69 18.79
C GLY A 30 -11.77 25.06 17.79
N ASN A 31 -10.71 25.68 18.28
CA ASN A 31 -9.57 26.10 17.47
C ASN A 31 -8.35 25.15 17.57
N SER A 32 -8.54 24.00 18.21
CA SER A 32 -7.45 23.02 18.44
C SER A 32 -7.72 21.71 17.75
N ILE A 33 -6.66 21.03 17.30
CA ILE A 33 -6.70 19.67 16.73
C ILE A 33 -6.11 18.70 17.73
N PHE A 34 -6.85 17.61 17.99
CA PHE A 34 -6.50 16.56 18.93
C PHE A 34 -6.28 15.22 18.21
N ALA A 35 -5.32 14.44 18.71
CA ALA A 35 -5.12 13.08 18.26
C ALA A 35 -6.25 12.16 18.77
N THR A 36 -6.73 11.25 17.93
CA THR A 36 -7.69 10.21 18.30
C THR A 36 -7.08 8.83 18.41
N ARG A 37 -5.84 8.67 17.96
CA ARG A 37 -5.07 7.42 18.00
C ARG A 37 -3.63 7.66 18.40
N ILE A 38 -3.03 6.61 18.96
CA ILE A 38 -1.58 6.59 19.21
C ILE A 38 -0.84 6.56 17.88
N GLY A 39 0.12 7.46 17.69
CA GLY A 39 0.78 7.57 16.39
C GLY A 39 1.75 8.73 16.28
N ILE A 40 2.09 9.05 15.06
CA ILE A 40 2.95 10.18 14.70
C ILE A 40 2.09 11.24 14.03
N ALA A 41 2.00 12.41 14.65
CA ALA A 41 1.36 13.58 14.04
C ALA A 41 2.23 14.12 12.91
N GLU A 42 1.62 14.36 11.76
CA GLU A 42 2.26 14.92 10.57
C GLU A 42 1.38 16.01 9.97
N ALA A 43 2.00 17.16 9.70
CA ALA A 43 1.38 18.22 8.94
C ALA A 43 1.67 18.01 7.44
N THR A 44 0.64 18.05 6.63
CA THR A 44 0.71 18.03 5.18
C THR A 44 0.17 19.35 4.63
N ARG A 45 0.33 19.59 3.31
CA ARG A 45 -0.22 20.77 2.65
C ARG A 45 -1.74 20.88 2.81
N ASP A 46 -2.41 19.73 2.88
CA ASP A 46 -3.88 19.62 2.92
C ASP A 46 -4.45 19.68 4.34
N GLY A 47 -3.62 19.53 5.38
CA GLY A 47 -4.07 19.51 6.77
C GLY A 47 -3.20 18.66 7.70
N ILE A 48 -3.78 18.29 8.83
CA ILE A 48 -3.10 17.50 9.87
C ILE A 48 -3.67 16.11 9.94
N LYS A 49 -2.78 15.11 10.01
CA LYS A 49 -3.13 13.70 10.18
C LYS A 49 -2.24 13.06 11.26
N VAL A 50 -2.74 11.96 11.84
CA VAL A 50 -1.94 11.07 12.67
C VAL A 50 -1.77 9.74 11.95
N ILE A 51 -0.50 9.33 11.77
CA ILE A 51 -0.13 8.02 11.24
C ILE A 51 -0.18 7.04 12.41
N PRO A 52 -1.10 6.07 12.44
CA PRO A 52 -1.24 5.18 13.58
C PRO A 52 -0.06 4.19 13.65
N LEU A 53 0.45 3.93 14.85
CA LEU A 53 1.49 2.93 15.12
C LEU A 53 0.91 1.58 15.51
N SER A 54 -0.32 1.58 16.03
CA SER A 54 -1.04 0.36 16.43
C SER A 54 -2.54 0.56 16.28
N GLY A 55 -3.28 -0.53 16.40
CA GLY A 55 -4.73 -0.52 16.45
C GLY A 55 -5.38 -1.43 15.40
N VAL A 56 -6.68 -1.64 15.58
CA VAL A 56 -7.53 -2.45 14.69
C VAL A 56 -7.68 -1.73 13.34
N TYR A 57 -7.76 -2.52 12.29
CA TYR A 57 -8.07 -2.02 10.95
C TYR A 57 -9.47 -1.39 10.94
N ILE A 58 -9.58 -0.20 10.39
CA ILE A 58 -10.86 0.45 10.10
C ILE A 58 -11.03 0.51 8.60
N PRO A 59 -12.13 -0.06 8.06
CA PRO A 59 -12.41 -0.06 6.63
C PRO A 59 -12.43 1.34 6.03
N ARG A 60 -11.96 1.44 4.79
CA ARG A 60 -12.05 2.66 3.97
C ARG A 60 -12.50 2.29 2.57
N VAL A 61 -13.26 3.16 1.95
CA VAL A 61 -13.67 2.99 0.55
C VAL A 61 -12.42 2.90 -0.34
N ASN A 62 -12.46 1.99 -1.29
CA ASN A 62 -11.38 1.61 -2.21
C ASN A 62 -10.21 0.83 -1.61
N ASP A 63 -10.21 0.49 -0.31
CA ASP A 63 -9.22 -0.43 0.23
C ASP A 63 -9.40 -1.83 -0.37
N ILE A 64 -8.29 -2.48 -0.74
CA ILE A 64 -8.26 -3.89 -1.09
C ILE A 64 -8.01 -4.67 0.20
N VAL A 65 -8.89 -5.60 0.50
CA VAL A 65 -8.84 -6.43 1.71
C VAL A 65 -8.87 -7.90 1.35
N ILE A 66 -8.26 -8.71 2.18
CA ILE A 66 -8.41 -10.16 2.13
C ILE A 66 -9.32 -10.55 3.28
N GLY A 67 -10.38 -11.27 2.98
CA GLY A 67 -11.34 -11.71 3.98
C GLY A 67 -11.56 -13.22 3.94
N LYS A 68 -12.08 -13.75 5.05
CA LYS A 68 -12.50 -15.14 5.17
C LYS A 68 -14.01 -15.19 5.19
N ILE A 69 -14.60 -16.04 4.35
CA ILE A 69 -16.03 -16.29 4.36
C ILE A 69 -16.40 -16.97 5.69
N ILE A 70 -17.28 -16.36 6.45
CA ILE A 70 -17.75 -16.88 7.75
C ILE A 70 -19.18 -17.42 7.70
N ASP A 71 -20.01 -16.82 6.86
CA ASP A 71 -21.41 -17.22 6.68
C ASP A 71 -21.93 -16.74 5.32
N HIS A 72 -23.12 -17.19 4.93
CA HIS A 72 -23.83 -16.66 3.77
C HIS A 72 -25.33 -16.64 4.00
N SER A 73 -25.98 -15.66 3.41
CA SER A 73 -27.43 -15.59 3.25
C SER A 73 -27.81 -15.99 1.81
N SER A 74 -29.08 -15.91 1.46
CA SER A 74 -29.53 -16.16 0.10
C SER A 74 -29.04 -15.12 -0.94
N LEU A 75 -28.57 -13.95 -0.51
CA LEU A 75 -28.22 -12.83 -1.38
C LEU A 75 -26.79 -12.31 -1.22
N SER A 76 -26.08 -12.73 -0.16
CA SER A 76 -24.73 -12.22 0.13
C SER A 76 -23.95 -13.18 1.01
N TRP A 77 -22.62 -13.10 0.92
CA TRP A 77 -21.70 -13.70 1.89
C TRP A 77 -21.33 -12.71 2.96
N GLN A 78 -21.19 -13.21 4.19
CA GLN A 78 -20.61 -12.50 5.29
C GLN A 78 -19.11 -12.83 5.36
N VAL A 79 -18.29 -11.78 5.41
CA VAL A 79 -16.83 -11.88 5.27
C VAL A 79 -16.17 -11.26 6.49
N ASP A 80 -15.34 -12.02 7.19
CA ASP A 80 -14.44 -11.48 8.22
C ASP A 80 -13.23 -10.82 7.58
N ILE A 81 -13.16 -9.52 7.65
CA ILE A 81 -12.04 -8.70 7.18
C ILE A 81 -11.09 -8.28 8.31
N ARG A 82 -11.13 -8.92 9.46
CA ARG A 82 -10.33 -8.58 10.64
C ARG A 82 -10.52 -7.12 11.09
N SER A 83 -11.74 -6.67 11.08
CA SER A 83 -12.19 -5.37 11.55
C SER A 83 -13.17 -5.54 12.71
N CYS A 84 -13.61 -4.42 13.32
CA CYS A 84 -14.76 -4.42 14.23
C CYS A 84 -16.10 -4.52 13.49
N PHE A 85 -16.09 -4.55 12.15
CA PHE A 85 -17.25 -4.69 11.29
C PHE A 85 -17.13 -5.98 10.49
N SER A 86 -18.26 -6.69 10.30
CA SER A 86 -18.37 -7.78 9.33
C SER A 86 -18.68 -7.20 7.96
N ALA A 87 -18.00 -7.66 6.94
CA ALA A 87 -18.24 -7.13 5.59
C ALA A 87 -19.23 -8.02 4.82
N HIS A 88 -19.97 -7.43 3.88
CA HIS A 88 -20.91 -8.12 3.03
C HIS A 88 -20.46 -8.11 1.57
N LEU A 89 -20.41 -9.29 0.96
CA LEU A 89 -20.14 -9.47 -0.46
C LEU A 89 -21.45 -9.88 -1.17
N PRO A 90 -22.04 -9.02 -2.02
CA PRO A 90 -23.28 -9.34 -2.73
C PRO A 90 -23.10 -10.52 -3.70
N ALA A 91 -24.09 -11.39 -3.77
CA ALA A 91 -24.07 -12.52 -4.69
C ALA A 91 -24.04 -12.08 -6.17
N GLN A 92 -24.65 -10.96 -6.49
CA GLN A 92 -24.63 -10.38 -7.85
C GLN A 92 -23.21 -10.02 -8.33
N ASP A 93 -22.29 -9.73 -7.42
CA ASP A 93 -20.89 -9.43 -7.79
C ASP A 93 -20.12 -10.68 -8.21
N VAL A 94 -20.55 -11.85 -7.73
CA VAL A 94 -19.91 -13.15 -8.01
C VAL A 94 -20.55 -13.85 -9.20
N PHE A 95 -21.89 -13.89 -9.25
CA PHE A 95 -22.65 -14.60 -10.30
C PHE A 95 -23.03 -13.72 -11.49
N GLY A 96 -22.99 -12.39 -11.31
CA GLY A 96 -23.47 -11.45 -12.31
C GLY A 96 -24.93 -11.03 -12.09
N ARG A 97 -25.46 -10.24 -13.04
CA ARG A 97 -26.80 -9.63 -12.93
C ARG A 97 -27.96 -10.64 -12.98
N ASP A 98 -27.73 -11.80 -13.59
CA ASP A 98 -28.76 -12.85 -13.77
C ASP A 98 -28.83 -13.81 -12.58
N PHE A 99 -28.23 -13.46 -11.45
CA PHE A 99 -28.26 -14.28 -10.25
C PHE A 99 -29.67 -14.56 -9.75
N SER A 100 -29.95 -15.83 -9.45
CA SER A 100 -31.21 -16.29 -8.86
C SER A 100 -30.95 -17.24 -7.70
N PRO A 101 -31.40 -16.89 -6.47
CA PRO A 101 -31.20 -17.75 -5.29
C PRO A 101 -31.79 -19.15 -5.40
N ALA A 102 -32.81 -19.34 -6.28
CA ALA A 102 -33.46 -20.64 -6.49
C ALA A 102 -32.64 -21.56 -7.41
N ARG A 103 -31.79 -20.99 -8.30
CA ARG A 103 -31.03 -21.75 -9.28
C ARG A 103 -29.58 -21.90 -8.93
N ASP A 104 -29.01 -20.85 -8.36
CA ASP A 104 -27.57 -20.71 -8.19
C ASP A 104 -27.15 -21.07 -6.75
N ASP A 105 -26.24 -22.03 -6.62
CA ASP A 105 -25.76 -22.53 -5.35
C ASP A 105 -24.57 -21.69 -4.86
N MET A 106 -24.77 -20.92 -3.80
CA MET A 106 -23.77 -20.04 -3.19
C MET A 106 -22.50 -20.79 -2.77
N ASN A 107 -22.64 -22.00 -2.21
CA ASN A 107 -21.51 -22.77 -1.69
C ASN A 107 -20.58 -23.31 -2.79
N LYS A 108 -21.07 -23.48 -4.01
CA LYS A 108 -20.22 -23.92 -5.14
C LYS A 108 -19.20 -22.90 -5.55
N GLN A 109 -19.51 -21.62 -5.42
CA GLN A 109 -18.60 -20.54 -5.77
C GLN A 109 -17.66 -20.20 -4.60
N LEU A 110 -18.23 -19.86 -3.47
CA LEU A 110 -17.50 -19.48 -2.27
C LEU A 110 -18.06 -20.25 -1.07
N ALA A 111 -17.28 -21.20 -0.57
CA ALA A 111 -17.63 -21.97 0.61
C ALA A 111 -17.24 -21.24 1.89
N ILE A 112 -17.91 -21.59 2.99
CA ILE A 112 -17.51 -21.10 4.33
C ILE A 112 -16.07 -21.55 4.61
N GLY A 113 -15.22 -20.60 4.99
CA GLY A 113 -13.80 -20.84 5.22
C GLY A 113 -12.88 -20.41 4.07
N ASP A 114 -13.43 -20.19 2.87
CA ASP A 114 -12.65 -19.70 1.74
C ASP A 114 -12.10 -18.29 1.99
N LEU A 115 -10.93 -18.03 1.42
CA LEU A 115 -10.33 -16.70 1.40
C LEU A 115 -10.68 -15.98 0.10
N VAL A 116 -11.03 -14.71 0.22
CA VAL A 116 -11.39 -13.87 -0.91
C VAL A 116 -10.66 -12.52 -0.84
N THR A 117 -10.11 -12.10 -1.98
CA THR A 117 -9.63 -10.73 -2.15
C THR A 117 -10.76 -9.88 -2.69
N ALA A 118 -11.08 -8.80 -2.01
CA ALA A 118 -12.18 -7.92 -2.37
C ALA A 118 -11.80 -6.45 -2.16
N ARG A 119 -12.52 -5.56 -2.85
CA ARG A 119 -12.42 -4.11 -2.65
C ARG A 119 -13.61 -3.63 -1.83
N ILE A 120 -13.40 -2.68 -0.93
CA ILE A 120 -14.47 -2.02 -0.21
C ILE A 120 -15.12 -0.98 -1.12
N MET A 121 -16.36 -1.22 -1.51
CA MET A 121 -17.13 -0.32 -2.37
C MET A 121 -17.77 0.82 -1.58
N ALA A 122 -18.34 0.52 -0.42
CA ALA A 122 -18.99 1.49 0.43
C ALA A 122 -18.79 1.18 1.91
N PHE A 123 -18.58 2.24 2.69
CA PHE A 123 -18.49 2.18 4.14
C PHE A 123 -18.69 3.57 4.76
N ASP A 124 -19.62 3.70 5.71
CA ASP A 124 -19.92 4.97 6.38
C ASP A 124 -19.92 4.90 7.92
N ARG A 125 -19.51 3.79 8.52
CA ARG A 125 -19.52 3.47 9.95
C ARG A 125 -20.91 3.24 10.56
N THR A 126 -21.99 3.56 9.89
CA THR A 126 -23.37 3.28 10.34
C THR A 126 -23.86 1.94 9.81
N ARG A 127 -23.20 1.43 8.78
CA ARG A 127 -23.50 0.16 8.11
C ARG A 127 -22.22 -0.66 7.94
N ASP A 128 -22.40 -1.96 7.84
CA ASP A 128 -21.29 -2.86 7.53
C ASP A 128 -20.70 -2.57 6.15
N PRO A 129 -19.36 -2.77 5.98
CA PRO A 129 -18.69 -2.54 4.71
C PRO A 129 -19.26 -3.43 3.60
N MET A 130 -19.52 -2.83 2.45
CA MET A 130 -19.91 -3.56 1.25
C MET A 130 -18.68 -3.82 0.39
N LEU A 131 -18.50 -5.08 0.02
CA LEU A 131 -17.37 -5.56 -0.78
C LEU A 131 -17.79 -5.75 -2.24
N THR A 132 -16.81 -5.70 -3.15
CA THR A 132 -16.94 -6.10 -4.55
C THR A 132 -15.74 -6.90 -5.01
N ILE A 133 -15.93 -7.81 -5.96
CA ILE A 133 -14.89 -8.61 -6.61
C ILE A 133 -14.88 -8.47 -8.13
N GLN A 134 -15.52 -7.45 -8.66
CA GLN A 134 -15.66 -7.26 -10.11
C GLN A 134 -14.36 -6.90 -10.83
N ASP A 135 -13.31 -6.48 -10.12
CA ASP A 135 -12.02 -6.18 -10.73
C ASP A 135 -11.23 -7.46 -11.05
N LYS A 136 -10.38 -7.41 -12.07
CA LYS A 136 -9.64 -8.57 -12.63
C LYS A 136 -8.74 -9.30 -11.64
N ASP A 137 -8.21 -8.59 -10.64
CA ASP A 137 -7.26 -9.14 -9.66
C ASP A 137 -7.94 -9.53 -8.33
N LEU A 138 -9.27 -9.48 -8.28
CA LEU A 138 -10.07 -9.80 -7.11
C LEU A 138 -10.75 -11.16 -7.27
N GLY A 139 -11.19 -11.74 -6.15
CA GLY A 139 -11.92 -12.99 -6.13
C GLY A 139 -11.34 -14.03 -5.18
N LYS A 140 -11.74 -15.28 -5.37
CA LYS A 140 -11.30 -16.41 -4.54
C LYS A 140 -9.80 -16.63 -4.64
N ILE A 141 -9.15 -16.79 -3.49
CA ILE A 141 -7.73 -17.14 -3.39
C ILE A 141 -7.62 -18.66 -3.38
N PRO A 142 -7.04 -19.29 -4.41
CA PRO A 142 -7.09 -20.74 -4.56
C PRO A 142 -6.21 -21.49 -3.58
N ARG A 143 -5.01 -21.01 -3.28
CA ARG A 143 -4.02 -21.62 -2.37
C ARG A 143 -3.02 -20.58 -1.88
N GLY A 144 -2.44 -20.83 -0.70
CA GLY A 144 -1.38 -20.00 -0.13
C GLY A 144 -1.32 -20.16 1.38
N GLU A 145 -0.16 -19.82 1.96
CA GLU A 145 -0.03 -19.72 3.41
C GLU A 145 -0.56 -18.39 3.90
N PHE A 146 -1.39 -18.45 4.91
CA PHE A 146 -2.10 -17.34 5.51
C PHE A 146 -1.32 -16.75 6.68
N LEU A 147 -1.06 -15.45 6.61
CA LEU A 147 -0.37 -14.68 7.65
C LEU A 147 -1.22 -13.51 8.11
N LYS A 148 -1.10 -13.19 9.39
CA LYS A 148 -1.69 -12.00 9.99
C LYS A 148 -0.58 -11.08 10.46
N ILE A 149 -0.57 -9.86 9.96
CA ILE A 149 0.31 -8.78 10.41
C ILE A 149 -0.52 -7.60 10.91
N SER A 150 0.11 -6.65 11.56
CA SER A 150 -0.56 -5.41 11.91
C SER A 150 -0.90 -4.59 10.66
N ALA A 151 -2.16 -4.15 10.52
CA ALA A 151 -2.59 -3.33 9.39
C ALA A 151 -1.77 -2.03 9.26
N THR A 152 -1.24 -1.51 10.36
CA THR A 152 -0.38 -0.32 10.38
C THR A 152 1.00 -0.58 9.75
N ARG A 153 1.42 -1.85 9.62
CA ARG A 153 2.70 -2.26 9.02
C ARG A 153 2.60 -2.55 7.52
N VAL A 154 1.39 -2.72 7.01
CA VAL A 154 1.14 -2.98 5.58
C VAL A 154 1.84 -1.99 4.65
N PRO A 155 1.78 -0.66 4.86
CA PRO A 155 2.50 0.28 4.01
C PRO A 155 4.03 0.08 4.03
N ARG A 156 4.59 -0.39 5.15
CA ARG A 156 6.02 -0.69 5.27
C ARG A 156 6.40 -1.96 4.52
N LEU A 157 5.55 -2.99 4.57
CA LEU A 157 5.73 -4.23 3.82
C LEU A 157 5.64 -4.01 2.31
N ILE A 158 4.71 -3.18 1.85
CA ILE A 158 4.63 -2.80 0.43
C ILE A 158 5.90 -2.03 0.02
N GLY A 159 6.35 -1.11 0.88
CA GLY A 159 7.48 -0.24 0.61
C GLY A 159 7.18 0.87 -0.39
N LYS A 160 8.19 1.68 -0.70
CA LYS A 160 8.05 2.80 -1.64
C LYS A 160 7.80 2.26 -3.06
N ARG A 161 6.62 2.54 -3.63
CA ARG A 161 6.19 2.06 -4.96
C ARG A 161 6.21 0.53 -5.11
N GLY A 162 6.02 -0.22 -4.03
CA GLY A 162 6.04 -1.67 -4.08
C GLY A 162 7.43 -2.32 -4.04
N SER A 163 8.50 -1.54 -3.83
CA SER A 163 9.88 -2.05 -3.93
C SER A 163 10.20 -3.17 -2.93
N MET A 164 9.68 -3.09 -1.70
CA MET A 164 9.97 -4.10 -0.68
C MET A 164 9.33 -5.44 -1.03
N ILE A 165 8.04 -5.42 -1.39
CA ILE A 165 7.34 -6.66 -1.76
C ILE A 165 7.93 -7.29 -3.00
N GLN A 166 8.25 -6.50 -4.04
CA GLN A 166 8.89 -7.00 -5.26
C GLN A 166 10.24 -7.67 -4.98
N THR A 167 11.07 -7.09 -4.09
CA THR A 167 12.33 -7.71 -3.68
C THR A 167 12.10 -9.07 -3.03
N ILE A 168 11.10 -9.19 -2.14
CA ILE A 168 10.78 -10.45 -1.47
C ILE A 168 10.26 -11.47 -2.50
N GLU A 169 9.30 -11.10 -3.34
CA GLU A 169 8.71 -12.00 -4.35
C GLU A 169 9.75 -12.54 -5.33
N GLN A 170 10.63 -11.67 -5.82
CA GLN A 170 11.69 -12.05 -6.75
C GLN A 170 12.71 -13.00 -6.13
N ALA A 171 13.16 -12.70 -4.91
CA ALA A 171 14.17 -13.52 -4.23
C ALA A 171 13.63 -14.89 -3.79
N THR A 172 12.36 -14.97 -3.43
CA THR A 172 11.74 -16.21 -2.91
C THR A 172 10.94 -16.98 -3.95
N GLN A 173 10.78 -16.42 -5.16
CA GLN A 173 9.96 -16.99 -6.23
C GLN A 173 8.52 -17.27 -5.77
N THR A 174 7.98 -16.38 -4.97
CA THR A 174 6.61 -16.44 -4.44
C THR A 174 5.77 -15.29 -4.95
N ARG A 175 4.46 -15.46 -4.93
CA ARG A 175 3.49 -14.39 -5.13
C ARG A 175 2.87 -14.04 -3.78
N ILE A 176 2.85 -12.75 -3.44
CA ILE A 176 2.37 -12.28 -2.15
C ILE A 176 1.16 -11.38 -2.37
N LEU A 177 0.00 -11.80 -1.86
CA LEU A 177 -1.21 -10.99 -1.85
C LEU A 177 -1.32 -10.28 -0.50
N ILE A 178 -1.49 -8.97 -0.51
CA ILE A 178 -1.55 -8.15 0.70
C ILE A 178 -2.87 -7.42 0.77
N GLY A 179 -3.63 -7.69 1.83
CA GLY A 179 -4.80 -6.87 2.20
C GLY A 179 -4.40 -5.68 3.08
N GLN A 180 -5.04 -4.54 2.87
CA GLN A 180 -4.87 -3.34 3.71
C GLN A 180 -5.26 -3.60 5.18
N ASN A 181 -6.05 -4.63 5.42
CA ASN A 181 -6.45 -5.10 6.74
C ASN A 181 -5.38 -5.92 7.49
N GLY A 182 -4.18 -6.09 6.89
CA GLY A 182 -3.07 -6.82 7.50
C GLY A 182 -3.19 -8.34 7.36
N ILE A 183 -4.02 -8.81 6.46
CA ILE A 183 -4.01 -10.21 6.03
C ILE A 183 -3.11 -10.33 4.81
N VAL A 184 -2.21 -11.31 4.85
CA VAL A 184 -1.25 -11.60 3.77
C VAL A 184 -1.36 -13.06 3.40
N VAL A 185 -1.37 -13.35 2.12
CA VAL A 185 -1.33 -14.73 1.59
C VAL A 185 -0.09 -14.89 0.73
N VAL A 186 0.72 -15.87 1.07
CA VAL A 186 1.95 -16.21 0.34
C VAL A 186 1.73 -17.48 -0.45
N ALA A 187 1.83 -17.39 -1.76
CA ALA A 187 1.72 -18.52 -2.68
C ALA A 187 3.06 -18.75 -3.36
N GLY A 188 3.75 -19.83 -3.02
CA GLY A 188 5.04 -20.23 -3.59
C GLY A 188 4.97 -21.59 -4.27
N ARG A 189 5.92 -21.84 -5.17
CA ARG A 189 6.10 -23.15 -5.80
C ARG A 189 6.89 -24.10 -4.92
N SER A 190 7.80 -23.57 -4.09
CA SER A 190 8.61 -24.35 -3.14
C SER A 190 8.25 -24.00 -1.70
N ALA A 191 8.29 -25.00 -0.82
CA ALA A 191 8.07 -24.80 0.61
C ALA A 191 9.15 -23.91 1.23
N GLU A 192 10.40 -24.05 0.79
CA GLU A 192 11.54 -23.26 1.27
C GLU A 192 11.37 -21.78 0.93
N GLY A 193 11.03 -21.47 -0.33
CA GLY A 193 10.74 -20.08 -0.76
C GLY A 193 9.60 -19.47 0.02
N THR A 194 8.52 -20.22 0.25
CA THR A 194 7.38 -19.77 1.06
C THR A 194 7.79 -19.47 2.49
N GLN A 195 8.56 -20.35 3.14
CA GLN A 195 9.04 -20.13 4.50
C GLN A 195 10.01 -18.94 4.59
N LEU A 196 10.86 -18.74 3.59
CA LEU A 196 11.77 -17.60 3.52
C LEU A 196 10.99 -16.28 3.37
N ALA A 197 9.97 -16.26 2.50
CA ALA A 197 9.06 -15.11 2.37
C ALA A 197 8.35 -14.78 3.68
N ILE A 198 7.85 -15.80 4.40
CA ILE A 198 7.21 -15.63 5.69
C ILE A 198 8.16 -15.03 6.73
N ARG A 199 9.40 -15.51 6.78
CA ARG A 199 10.44 -14.95 7.68
C ARG A 199 10.72 -13.49 7.35
N ALA A 200 10.84 -13.15 6.05
CA ALA A 200 11.05 -11.77 5.62
C ALA A 200 9.87 -10.86 6.03
N ILE A 201 8.63 -11.31 5.84
CA ILE A 201 7.42 -10.57 6.24
C ILE A 201 7.38 -10.34 7.75
N ARG A 202 7.69 -11.37 8.57
CA ARG A 202 7.75 -11.21 10.03
C ARG A 202 8.85 -10.25 10.47
N MET A 203 10.03 -10.31 9.85
CA MET A 203 11.10 -9.34 10.11
C MET A 203 10.64 -7.90 9.80
N VAL A 204 9.89 -7.68 8.70
CA VAL A 204 9.31 -6.36 8.40
C VAL A 204 8.33 -5.92 9.48
N GLU A 205 7.51 -6.82 10.02
CA GLU A 205 6.55 -6.51 11.07
C GLU A 205 7.25 -6.13 12.39
N GLU A 206 8.22 -6.91 12.81
CA GLU A 206 8.95 -6.73 14.08
C GLU A 206 9.86 -5.50 14.04
N GLU A 207 10.60 -5.33 12.96
CA GLU A 207 11.63 -4.32 12.82
C GLU A 207 11.18 -3.07 12.04
N ALA A 208 9.89 -2.85 11.88
CA ALA A 208 9.34 -1.75 11.09
C ALA A 208 9.86 -0.35 11.49
N HIS A 209 10.38 -0.20 12.70
CA HIS A 209 10.93 1.07 13.23
C HIS A 209 12.42 1.24 12.95
N THR A 210 13.12 0.17 12.54
CA THR A 210 14.57 0.19 12.39
C THR A 210 14.97 0.88 11.09
N SER A 211 16.05 1.65 11.12
CA SER A 211 16.72 2.13 9.92
C SER A 211 17.37 0.97 9.16
N ASN A 212 17.52 1.11 7.84
CA ASN A 212 18.18 0.12 6.97
C ASN A 212 17.49 -1.26 6.87
N LEU A 213 16.19 -1.33 7.20
CA LEU A 213 15.41 -2.58 7.09
C LEU A 213 15.51 -3.21 5.69
N THR A 214 15.52 -2.39 4.63
CA THR A 214 15.62 -2.87 3.25
C THR A 214 16.93 -3.63 3.01
N GLN A 215 18.05 -3.12 3.52
CA GLN A 215 19.36 -3.81 3.41
C GLN A 215 19.37 -5.12 4.18
N ARG A 216 18.83 -5.13 5.39
CA ARG A 216 18.74 -6.34 6.22
C ARG A 216 17.90 -7.44 5.56
N ILE A 217 16.80 -7.06 4.90
CA ILE A 217 15.98 -8.01 4.14
C ILE A 217 16.74 -8.51 2.92
N LYS A 218 17.43 -7.65 2.17
CA LYS A 218 18.28 -8.10 1.07
C LYS A 218 19.36 -9.10 1.53
N THR A 219 19.99 -8.83 2.66
CA THR A 219 20.97 -9.76 3.27
C THR A 219 20.32 -11.09 3.65
N LEU A 220 19.12 -11.06 4.29
CA LEU A 220 18.37 -12.28 4.63
C LEU A 220 18.03 -13.10 3.38
N LEU A 221 17.71 -12.44 2.28
CA LEU A 221 17.31 -13.03 1.01
C LEU A 221 18.50 -13.38 0.12
N ASN A 222 19.75 -13.13 0.52
CA ASN A 222 20.96 -13.27 -0.28
C ASN A 222 20.88 -12.57 -1.65
N VAL A 223 20.16 -11.45 -1.73
CA VAL A 223 20.08 -10.63 -2.95
C VAL A 223 21.29 -9.71 -2.98
N ALA A 224 22.20 -9.92 -3.95
CA ALA A 224 23.32 -9.00 -4.19
C ALA A 224 22.79 -7.60 -4.46
N GLU A 225 23.42 -6.57 -3.90
CA GLU A 225 23.10 -5.20 -4.25
C GLU A 225 23.46 -4.97 -5.71
N PRO A 226 22.57 -4.38 -6.54
CA PRO A 226 23.03 -3.79 -7.78
C PRO A 226 23.98 -2.65 -7.35
N GLU A 227 25.22 -2.74 -7.82
CA GLU A 227 26.21 -1.69 -7.63
C GLU A 227 25.56 -0.35 -7.97
N SER A 228 25.44 0.50 -6.97
CA SER A 228 25.08 1.89 -7.18
C SER A 228 26.15 2.47 -8.09
N THR A 229 25.78 2.77 -9.31
CA THR A 229 26.58 3.59 -10.20
C THR A 229 26.60 4.99 -9.59
N GLU A 230 27.46 5.16 -8.57
CA GLU A 230 27.88 6.49 -8.16
C GLU A 230 28.73 7.04 -9.31
N THR A 231 28.15 7.97 -9.94
CA THR A 231 28.66 8.95 -10.87
C THR A 231 30.11 9.30 -10.56
N ILE A 232 31.01 8.80 -11.36
CA ILE A 232 32.32 9.40 -11.53
C ILE A 232 32.08 10.72 -12.32
N SER A 233 31.88 11.79 -11.59
CA SER A 233 31.90 13.15 -12.11
C SER A 233 32.63 14.07 -11.14
N GLU A 234 33.89 13.72 -10.84
CA GLU A 234 34.84 14.64 -10.25
C GLU A 234 36.23 14.09 -10.51
N LEU A 235 36.80 14.50 -11.62
CA LEU A 235 38.24 14.64 -11.87
C LEU A 235 38.47 14.76 -13.36
N ALA A 236 38.42 16.00 -13.86
CA ALA A 236 39.29 16.48 -14.94
C ALA A 236 39.01 17.96 -15.22
N SER A 237 39.66 18.81 -14.48
CA SER A 237 40.10 20.07 -15.03
C SER A 237 41.50 19.86 -15.61
N PRO A 238 41.76 20.26 -16.83
CA PRO A 238 43.09 20.74 -17.17
C PRO A 238 43.08 22.22 -17.52
N GLU A 239 44.00 22.90 -16.86
CA GLU A 239 44.43 24.24 -17.14
C GLU A 239 44.96 24.39 -18.60
N GLY A 240 44.63 25.50 -19.16
CA GLY A 240 45.40 26.41 -19.96
C GLY A 240 46.17 25.90 -21.17
N GLN A 241 45.79 26.41 -22.34
CA GLN A 241 46.74 27.12 -23.21
C GLN A 241 46.00 27.92 -24.29
N LYS A 242 46.27 29.25 -24.28
CA LYS A 242 46.06 30.18 -25.36
C LYS A 242 46.80 29.74 -26.60
N LEU A 243 46.20 29.88 -27.76
CA LEU A 243 46.90 30.40 -28.98
C LEU A 243 45.85 30.99 -29.93
N GLU A 244 46.25 32.17 -30.39
CA GLU A 244 45.61 33.11 -31.30
C GLU A 244 45.56 32.57 -32.75
N GLY A 245 44.62 33.09 -33.51
CA GLY A 245 44.92 33.28 -34.95
C GLY A 245 43.74 33.09 -35.90
N SER A 246 43.25 34.24 -36.37
CA SER A 246 42.79 34.61 -37.72
C SER A 246 41.55 33.98 -38.35
N SER A 247 40.53 34.80 -38.48
CA SER A 247 39.96 35.41 -39.70
C SER A 247 39.45 34.45 -40.78
N SER A 248 38.19 34.50 -41.12
CA SER A 248 37.64 35.14 -42.32
C SER A 248 36.22 34.62 -42.66
N SER A 249 35.38 35.62 -42.88
CA SER A 249 34.34 35.71 -43.91
C SER A 249 33.13 34.83 -43.95
N ILE A 250 32.03 35.54 -43.76
CA ILE A 250 30.64 35.33 -44.17
C ILE A 250 30.52 35.10 -45.68
N PRO A 251 29.51 34.47 -46.28
CA PRO A 251 28.29 35.22 -46.53
C PRO A 251 26.96 34.44 -46.37
N GLU A 252 25.94 35.28 -46.17
CA GLU A 252 24.49 35.09 -46.32
C GLU A 252 24.04 34.39 -47.61
N ALA A 253 22.88 33.74 -47.50
CA ALA A 253 21.77 33.77 -48.49
C ALA A 253 20.55 33.19 -47.77
N GLU A 254 19.60 33.96 -47.42
CA GLU A 254 18.24 34.24 -47.92
C GLU A 254 17.65 33.18 -48.87
N GLU A 255 16.44 32.74 -48.59
CA GLU A 255 15.16 33.00 -49.28
C GLU A 255 14.16 31.86 -48.95
N GLN A 256 13.06 32.23 -48.34
CA GLN A 256 11.69 32.38 -48.84
C GLN A 256 10.93 31.08 -49.17
N VAL A 257 9.81 30.89 -48.40
CA VAL A 257 8.39 31.11 -48.77
C VAL A 257 7.65 29.94 -49.47
N GLN A 258 6.50 29.71 -48.93
CA GLN A 258 5.15 29.30 -49.39
C GLN A 258 4.71 27.92 -48.95
N GLU A 259 3.69 27.90 -48.08
CA GLU A 259 2.23 27.79 -48.37
C GLU A 259 1.86 26.61 -49.29
N GLU A 260 1.26 25.59 -48.69
CA GLU A 260 -0.13 25.19 -48.95
C GLU A 260 -0.63 24.31 -47.78
#